data_fd9defcefe8c2fe4095089935591504b
#
_entry.id   fd9defcefe8c2fe4095089935591504b
#
_cell.length_a   1.000
_cell.length_b   1.000
_cell.length_c   1.000
_cell.angle_alpha   90.00
_cell.angle_beta   90.00
_cell.angle_gamma   90.00
#
_symmetry.space_group_name_H-M   'P 1'
#
loop_
_entity.id
_entity.type
_entity.pdbx_description
1 polymer ?
#
loop_
_entity_poly.entity_id
_entity_poly.type
_entity_poly.pdbx_seq_one_letter_code
_entity_poly.pdbx_strand_id
1 'polypeptide(L)'
;MKKHMILLLLIFAQIIATPSKDDFNKKFIEVASKGNPTVVSIISETVRENNMFGGFGFGMPKEFEDMFPQFEERGRSLGSGVIIDKINGYIVTNNHVVERAESIKIVLYDDREFEAEVIGKHEQTDLAVLKIKADNLNQVEMGDSDKLKPGEWVIAIGSPFGINLNHTVTAGIISATGRSDVISARNFEDFIQHDAAINPGNSGGGLFNLDGKL
;
A
#
# COMPACT_ATOMS: atom_id res chain seq x y z
N MET A 1 -38.57 57.14 -34.52
CA MET A 1 -37.69 56.03 -34.89
C MET A 1 -37.25 55.39 -33.60
N LYS A 2 -37.85 54.26 -33.16
CA LYS A 2 -37.51 53.56 -31.97
C LYS A 2 -36.54 52.40 -32.33
N LYS A 3 -35.29 52.50 -31.88
CA LYS A 3 -34.30 51.41 -32.01
C LYS A 3 -34.59 50.33 -30.94
N HIS A 4 -35.06 49.18 -31.36
CA HIS A 4 -35.15 48.01 -30.50
C HIS A 4 -33.76 47.40 -30.41
N MET A 5 -33.16 47.49 -29.21
CA MET A 5 -31.93 46.83 -28.86
C MET A 5 -32.30 45.41 -28.41
N ILE A 6 -32.03 44.41 -29.24
CA ILE A 6 -32.20 43.01 -28.90
C ILE A 6 -30.98 42.59 -28.04
N LEU A 7 -31.20 42.42 -26.75
CA LEU A 7 -30.23 41.89 -25.82
C LEU A 7 -30.18 40.35 -25.98
N LEU A 8 -29.18 39.87 -26.69
CA LEU A 8 -28.96 38.43 -26.84
C LEU A 8 -28.36 37.92 -25.54
N LEU A 9 -29.18 37.28 -24.67
CA LEU A 9 -28.73 36.60 -23.47
C LEU A 9 -28.09 35.25 -23.90
N LEU A 10 -26.78 35.21 -24.01
CA LEU A 10 -26.01 33.97 -24.12
C LEU A 10 -26.03 33.26 -22.77
N ILE A 11 -26.99 32.36 -22.58
CA ILE A 11 -26.98 31.42 -21.47
C ILE A 11 -25.90 30.39 -21.80
N PHE A 12 -24.70 30.54 -21.21
CA PHE A 12 -23.73 29.46 -21.12
C PHE A 12 -24.29 28.42 -20.15
N ALA A 13 -25.04 27.47 -20.69
CA ALA A 13 -25.33 26.24 -19.97
C ALA A 13 -23.98 25.50 -19.79
N GLN A 14 -23.36 25.64 -18.61
CA GLN A 14 -22.34 24.71 -18.21
C GLN A 14 -23.02 23.37 -18.09
N ILE A 15 -22.82 22.50 -19.08
CA ILE A 15 -23.16 21.10 -18.99
C ILE A 15 -22.20 20.54 -17.93
N ILE A 16 -22.64 20.49 -16.68
CA ILE A 16 -21.99 19.70 -15.66
C ILE A 16 -22.21 18.26 -16.11
N ALA A 17 -21.23 17.70 -16.80
CA ALA A 17 -21.25 16.31 -17.17
C ALA A 17 -21.27 15.50 -15.84
N THR A 18 -22.38 14.82 -15.59
CA THR A 18 -22.43 13.82 -14.52
C THR A 18 -21.39 12.75 -14.86
N PRO A 19 -20.48 12.40 -13.93
CA PRO A 19 -19.49 11.37 -14.22
C PRO A 19 -20.20 10.09 -14.65
N SER A 20 -19.79 9.56 -15.80
CA SER A 20 -20.33 8.30 -16.30
C SER A 20 -19.74 7.13 -15.46
N LYS A 21 -20.44 5.97 -15.49
CA LYS A 21 -19.89 4.73 -14.90
C LYS A 21 -18.48 4.43 -15.42
N ASP A 22 -18.21 4.76 -16.67
CA ASP A 22 -16.90 4.56 -17.30
C ASP A 22 -15.84 5.50 -16.73
N ASP A 23 -16.21 6.74 -16.36
CA ASP A 23 -15.29 7.69 -15.74
C ASP A 23 -14.88 7.26 -14.33
N PHE A 24 -15.81 6.64 -13.58
CA PHE A 24 -15.52 6.08 -12.29
C PHE A 24 -14.52 4.93 -12.40
N ASN A 25 -14.75 3.95 -13.27
CA ASN A 25 -13.82 2.85 -13.50
C ASN A 25 -12.43 3.33 -13.97
N LYS A 26 -12.39 4.33 -14.86
CA LYS A 26 -11.13 4.93 -15.33
C LYS A 26 -10.29 5.47 -14.16
N LYS A 27 -10.94 6.07 -13.15
CA LYS A 27 -10.24 6.62 -11.99
C LYS A 27 -9.50 5.54 -11.21
N PHE A 28 -10.13 4.38 -10.96
CA PHE A 28 -9.48 3.24 -10.30
C PHE A 28 -8.30 2.69 -11.11
N ILE A 29 -8.49 2.56 -12.43
CA ILE A 29 -7.44 2.09 -13.35
C ILE A 29 -6.27 3.08 -13.34
N GLU A 30 -6.54 4.38 -13.34
CA GLU A 30 -5.52 5.42 -13.28
C GLU A 30 -4.71 5.35 -11.99
N VAL A 31 -5.38 5.22 -10.83
CA VAL A 31 -4.71 5.10 -9.52
C VAL A 31 -3.88 3.82 -9.46
N ALA A 32 -4.41 2.68 -9.90
CA ALA A 32 -3.67 1.43 -9.96
C ALA A 32 -2.44 1.53 -10.88
N SER A 33 -2.58 2.15 -12.05
CA SER A 33 -1.48 2.37 -13.00
C SER A 33 -0.36 3.26 -12.44
N LYS A 34 -0.70 4.26 -11.63
CA LYS A 34 0.26 5.14 -10.96
C LYS A 34 0.86 4.51 -9.70
N GLY A 35 0.03 3.81 -8.93
CA GLY A 35 0.43 3.22 -7.65
C GLY A 35 1.29 1.97 -7.80
N ASN A 36 0.93 1.03 -8.69
CA ASN A 36 1.66 -0.22 -8.87
C ASN A 36 3.18 -0.04 -9.01
N PRO A 37 3.71 0.89 -9.86
CA PRO A 37 5.14 1.06 -10.00
C PRO A 37 5.86 1.61 -8.76
N THR A 38 5.12 2.11 -7.78
CA THR A 38 5.66 2.63 -6.51
C THR A 38 5.66 1.59 -5.39
N VAL A 39 4.96 0.46 -5.59
CA VAL A 39 4.87 -0.64 -4.63
C VAL A 39 5.82 -1.76 -5.03
N VAL A 40 6.49 -2.33 -4.06
CA VAL A 40 7.47 -3.40 -4.24
C VAL A 40 7.08 -4.64 -3.44
N SER A 41 7.53 -5.80 -3.91
CA SER A 41 7.49 -7.04 -3.13
C SER A 41 8.72 -7.13 -2.25
N ILE A 42 8.55 -7.57 -1.01
CA ILE A 42 9.63 -7.79 -0.05
C ILE A 42 9.68 -9.28 0.28
N ILE A 43 10.84 -9.88 0.07
CA ILE A 43 11.15 -11.26 0.44
C ILE A 43 12.19 -11.19 1.55
N SER A 44 11.80 -11.57 2.76
CA SER A 44 12.69 -11.63 3.92
C SER A 44 13.05 -13.09 4.20
N GLU A 45 14.32 -13.40 4.22
CA GLU A 45 14.82 -14.74 4.55
C GLU A 45 15.34 -14.76 5.99
N THR A 46 14.86 -15.73 6.76
CA THR A 46 15.33 -15.97 8.12
C THR A 46 16.00 -17.34 8.18
N VAL A 47 17.15 -17.44 8.81
CA VAL A 47 17.71 -18.75 9.19
C VAL A 47 17.04 -19.19 10.49
N ARG A 48 16.29 -20.28 10.44
CA ARG A 48 15.72 -20.88 11.64
C ARG A 48 16.79 -21.76 12.28
N GLU A 49 17.36 -21.36 13.41
CA GLU A 49 17.79 -22.33 14.40
C GLU A 49 16.55 -23.05 14.92
N ASN A 50 16.54 -24.37 14.81
CA ASN A 50 15.51 -25.34 15.17
C ASN A 50 14.66 -24.94 16.39
N ASN A 51 13.68 -24.09 16.27
CA ASN A 51 12.58 -23.93 17.22
C ASN A 51 11.25 -23.84 16.49
N MET A 52 10.49 -24.89 16.61
CA MET A 52 9.28 -25.27 15.90
C MET A 52 8.03 -24.41 16.22
N PHE A 53 8.15 -23.14 16.61
CA PHE A 53 7.00 -22.24 16.81
C PHE A 53 7.42 -20.79 16.70
N GLY A 54 7.42 -20.24 15.51
CA GLY A 54 7.61 -18.81 15.24
C GLY A 54 6.72 -18.34 14.10
N GLY A 55 5.44 -18.73 14.14
CA GLY A 55 4.45 -18.22 13.22
C GLY A 55 4.10 -16.78 13.54
N PHE A 56 3.65 -16.05 12.56
CA PHE A 56 3.10 -14.71 12.65
C PHE A 56 2.22 -14.56 13.89
N GLY A 57 2.73 -13.86 14.92
CA GLY A 57 2.10 -13.73 16.24
C GLY A 57 0.90 -12.77 16.31
N PHE A 58 0.18 -12.58 15.25
CA PHE A 58 -1.07 -11.87 15.21
C PHE A 58 -2.20 -12.85 14.97
N GLY A 59 -2.65 -13.61 15.98
CA GLY A 59 -3.96 -14.23 16.08
C GLY A 59 -4.66 -14.67 14.76
N MET A 60 -3.90 -15.04 13.74
CA MET A 60 -4.47 -15.59 12.52
C MET A 60 -5.11 -16.93 12.84
N PRO A 61 -6.35 -17.19 12.42
CA PRO A 61 -6.97 -18.50 12.50
C PRO A 61 -6.05 -19.54 11.86
N LYS A 62 -5.94 -20.73 12.50
CA LYS A 62 -5.12 -21.85 12.02
C LYS A 62 -5.38 -22.24 10.57
N GLU A 63 -6.60 -22.02 10.11
CA GLU A 63 -7.04 -22.29 8.74
C GLU A 63 -6.29 -21.46 7.69
N PHE A 64 -5.73 -20.31 8.10
CA PHE A 64 -4.86 -19.50 7.23
C PHE A 64 -3.40 -19.96 7.23
N GLU A 65 -2.92 -20.54 8.34
CA GLU A 65 -1.57 -21.10 8.41
C GLU A 65 -1.41 -22.30 7.46
N ASP A 66 -2.46 -23.11 7.30
CA ASP A 66 -2.47 -24.29 6.45
C ASP A 66 -2.51 -23.97 4.94
N MET A 67 -2.82 -22.73 4.56
CA MET A 67 -2.80 -22.27 3.15
C MET A 67 -1.40 -21.88 2.67
N PHE A 68 -0.41 -21.77 3.56
CA PHE A 68 0.96 -21.45 3.17
C PHE A 68 1.76 -22.73 2.98
N PRO A 69 2.45 -22.91 1.82
CA PRO A 69 3.37 -24.03 1.67
C PRO A 69 4.43 -23.95 2.79
N GLN A 70 4.56 -25.00 3.55
CA GLN A 70 5.66 -25.16 4.53
C GLN A 70 6.95 -25.34 3.74
N PHE A 71 7.74 -24.26 3.63
CA PHE A 71 9.07 -24.33 3.04
C PHE A 71 10.04 -24.82 4.12
N GLU A 72 10.57 -26.01 3.90
CA GLU A 72 11.59 -26.61 4.76
C GLU A 72 12.87 -25.77 4.73
N GLU A 73 13.44 -25.51 5.91
CA GLU A 73 14.79 -25.06 6.29
C GLU A 73 15.17 -23.57 6.18
N ARG A 74 14.55 -22.75 5.36
CA ARG A 74 14.72 -21.29 5.44
C ARG A 74 13.35 -20.65 5.55
N GLY A 75 13.08 -20.02 6.68
CA GLY A 75 11.84 -19.24 6.83
C GLY A 75 11.87 -18.12 5.81
N ARG A 76 10.83 -18.03 4.98
CA ARG A 76 10.61 -16.87 4.10
C ARG A 76 9.37 -16.15 4.57
N SER A 77 9.49 -14.85 4.78
CA SER A 77 8.36 -13.95 4.97
C SER A 77 8.18 -13.11 3.72
N LEU A 78 6.94 -12.90 3.34
CA LEU A 78 6.56 -12.08 2.19
C LEU A 78 5.80 -10.87 2.67
N GLY A 79 6.10 -9.72 2.10
CA GLY A 79 5.44 -8.47 2.37
C GLY A 79 5.55 -7.52 1.20
N SER A 80 5.12 -6.32 1.42
CA SER A 80 5.14 -5.21 0.47
C SER A 80 5.92 -4.03 1.03
N GLY A 81 6.27 -3.10 0.18
CA GLY A 81 6.85 -1.82 0.55
C GLY A 81 6.45 -0.75 -0.44
N VAL A 82 6.64 0.51 -0.06
CA VAL A 82 6.34 1.67 -0.90
C VAL A 82 7.60 2.51 -1.07
N ILE A 83 7.97 2.83 -2.31
CA ILE A 83 9.11 3.68 -2.63
C ILE A 83 8.74 5.13 -2.32
N ILE A 84 9.38 5.71 -1.31
CA ILE A 84 9.13 7.09 -0.84
C ILE A 84 10.20 8.09 -1.32
N ASP A 85 11.34 7.62 -1.78
CA ASP A 85 12.41 8.46 -2.33
C ASP A 85 13.13 7.71 -3.46
N LYS A 86 12.87 8.13 -4.70
CA LYS A 86 13.44 7.52 -5.90
C LYS A 86 14.92 7.83 -6.12
N ILE A 87 15.44 8.89 -5.48
CA ILE A 87 16.84 9.33 -5.64
C ILE A 87 17.73 8.51 -4.72
N ASN A 88 17.32 8.36 -3.45
CA ASN A 88 18.07 7.65 -2.44
C ASN A 88 17.72 6.17 -2.35
N GLY A 89 16.63 5.74 -3.01
CA GLY A 89 16.14 4.35 -3.01
C GLY A 89 15.49 3.96 -1.69
N TYR A 90 14.85 4.89 -0.98
CA TYR A 90 14.18 4.58 0.28
C TYR A 90 12.79 3.98 0.07
N ILE A 91 12.54 2.91 0.82
CA ILE A 91 11.29 2.16 0.82
C ILE A 91 10.78 2.08 2.26
N VAL A 92 9.52 2.38 2.47
CA VAL A 92 8.83 2.15 3.75
C VAL A 92 8.09 0.83 3.70
N THR A 93 8.13 0.09 4.78
CA THR A 93 7.39 -1.15 5.00
C THR A 93 7.02 -1.31 6.47
N ASN A 94 6.30 -2.37 6.83
CA ASN A 94 6.09 -2.72 8.23
C ASN A 94 7.33 -3.35 8.86
N ASN A 95 7.58 -3.06 10.15
CA ASN A 95 8.71 -3.63 10.88
C ASN A 95 8.63 -5.16 10.96
N HIS A 96 7.43 -5.72 11.23
CA HIS A 96 7.24 -7.16 11.34
C HIS A 96 7.61 -7.93 10.05
N VAL A 97 7.57 -7.28 8.87
CA VAL A 97 7.98 -7.89 7.59
C VAL A 97 9.48 -8.19 7.57
N VAL A 98 10.28 -7.36 8.25
CA VAL A 98 11.76 -7.40 8.20
C VAL A 98 12.43 -7.61 9.55
N GLU A 99 11.66 -7.80 10.61
CA GLU A 99 12.14 -7.82 11.99
C GLU A 99 13.26 -8.84 12.22
N ARG A 100 13.09 -10.06 11.68
CA ARG A 100 14.00 -11.21 11.87
C ARG A 100 14.76 -11.58 10.60
N ALA A 101 14.76 -10.70 9.59
CA ALA A 101 15.39 -10.98 8.32
C ALA A 101 16.92 -10.93 8.44
N GLU A 102 17.61 -11.95 7.97
CA GLU A 102 19.06 -11.95 7.74
C GLU A 102 19.40 -11.39 6.38
N SER A 103 18.54 -11.61 5.39
CA SER A 103 18.62 -11.00 4.07
C SER A 103 17.25 -10.52 3.60
N ILE A 104 17.23 -9.41 2.88
CA ILE A 104 16.02 -8.81 2.36
C ILE A 104 16.21 -8.58 0.88
N LYS A 105 15.35 -9.19 0.07
CA LYS A 105 15.29 -8.98 -1.37
C LYS A 105 14.05 -8.16 -1.73
N ILE A 106 14.22 -7.15 -2.55
CA ILE A 106 13.16 -6.32 -3.12
C ILE A 106 12.96 -6.71 -4.57
N VAL A 107 11.71 -6.94 -4.96
CA VAL A 107 11.32 -7.11 -6.35
C VAL A 107 10.46 -5.92 -6.76
N LEU A 108 10.91 -5.20 -7.78
CA LEU A 108 10.19 -4.04 -8.31
C LEU A 108 9.04 -4.46 -9.24
N TYR A 109 8.20 -3.51 -9.62
CA TYR A 109 7.08 -3.72 -10.54
C TYR A 109 7.52 -4.24 -11.93
N ASP A 110 8.72 -3.90 -12.36
CA ASP A 110 9.33 -4.33 -13.63
C ASP A 110 10.21 -5.58 -13.50
N ASP A 111 10.00 -6.37 -12.45
CA ASP A 111 10.69 -7.62 -12.11
C ASP A 111 12.20 -7.48 -11.83
N ARG A 112 12.74 -6.27 -11.73
CA ARG A 112 14.12 -6.08 -11.25
C ARG A 112 14.25 -6.44 -9.78
N GLU A 113 15.31 -7.16 -9.42
CA GLU A 113 15.58 -7.61 -8.07
C GLU A 113 16.78 -6.87 -7.47
N PHE A 114 16.70 -6.51 -6.19
CA PHE A 114 17.75 -5.83 -5.45
C PHE A 114 17.84 -6.36 -4.02
N GLU A 115 19.06 -6.42 -3.50
CA GLU A 115 19.25 -6.57 -2.06
C GLU A 115 19.00 -5.24 -1.37
N ALA A 116 18.36 -5.28 -0.20
CA ALA A 116 18.03 -4.11 0.58
C ALA A 116 18.77 -4.08 1.91
N GLU A 117 19.19 -2.88 2.29
CA GLU A 117 19.73 -2.55 3.60
C GLU A 117 18.64 -1.97 4.49
N VAL A 118 18.57 -2.40 5.76
CA VAL A 118 17.68 -1.80 6.77
C VAL A 118 18.32 -0.52 7.30
N ILE A 119 17.70 0.62 7.04
CA ILE A 119 18.18 1.93 7.50
C ILE A 119 17.68 2.24 8.91
N GLY A 120 16.45 1.82 9.22
CA GLY A 120 15.87 2.02 10.55
C GLY A 120 14.60 1.19 10.75
N LYS A 121 14.31 0.93 12.01
CA LYS A 121 13.13 0.19 12.46
C LYS A 121 12.52 0.91 13.66
N HIS A 122 11.19 0.87 13.75
CA HIS A 122 10.47 1.38 14.92
C HIS A 122 9.34 0.42 15.28
N GLU A 123 9.55 -0.38 16.32
CA GLU A 123 8.63 -1.44 16.73
C GLU A 123 7.26 -0.90 17.16
N GLN A 124 7.23 0.22 17.89
CA GLN A 124 5.98 0.77 18.45
C GLN A 124 5.03 1.30 17.37
N THR A 125 5.52 1.68 16.20
CA THR A 125 4.68 2.10 15.06
C THR A 125 4.62 1.01 13.99
N ASP A 126 5.32 -0.11 14.19
CA ASP A 126 5.47 -1.17 13.19
C ASP A 126 5.96 -0.65 11.82
N LEU A 127 6.91 0.28 11.82
CA LEU A 127 7.50 0.82 10.60
C LEU A 127 8.98 0.45 10.46
N ALA A 128 9.41 0.23 9.23
CA ALA A 128 10.80 0.10 8.85
C ALA A 128 11.11 0.87 7.57
N VAL A 129 12.34 1.37 7.46
CA VAL A 129 12.87 2.00 6.24
C VAL A 129 13.98 1.12 5.70
N LEU A 130 13.83 0.75 4.44
CA LEU A 130 14.80 0.00 3.66
C LEU A 130 15.44 0.91 2.62
N LYS A 131 16.62 0.51 2.14
CA LYS A 131 17.33 1.18 1.06
C LYS A 131 17.78 0.17 0.02
N ILE A 132 17.54 0.50 -1.25
CA ILE A 132 18.11 -0.20 -2.40
C ILE A 132 18.98 0.75 -3.22
N LYS A 133 19.90 0.18 -4.00
CA LYS A 133 20.69 0.91 -4.99
C LYS A 133 20.15 0.58 -6.36
N ALA A 134 19.25 1.42 -6.87
CA ALA A 134 18.59 1.21 -8.15
C ALA A 134 18.32 2.55 -8.84
N ASP A 135 18.43 2.53 -10.16
CA ASP A 135 18.03 3.66 -11.01
C ASP A 135 16.60 3.50 -11.52
N ASN A 136 16.02 4.58 -12.02
CA ASN A 136 14.69 4.59 -12.64
C ASN A 136 13.59 4.06 -11.71
N LEU A 137 13.58 4.51 -10.46
CA LEU A 137 12.54 4.20 -9.49
C LEU A 137 11.35 5.15 -9.64
N ASN A 138 10.16 4.64 -9.36
CA ASN A 138 8.94 5.43 -9.26
C ASN A 138 8.65 5.70 -7.78
N GLN A 139 8.57 6.98 -7.44
CA GLN A 139 8.26 7.41 -6.07
C GLN A 139 6.77 7.70 -5.93
N VAL A 140 6.20 7.31 -4.79
CA VAL A 140 4.82 7.65 -4.45
C VAL A 140 4.67 9.15 -4.17
N GLU A 141 3.52 9.71 -4.48
CA GLU A 141 3.12 11.03 -4.01
C GLU A 141 2.41 10.89 -2.66
N MET A 142 2.89 11.65 -1.66
CA MET A 142 2.31 11.61 -0.31
C MET A 142 1.00 12.40 -0.27
N GLY A 143 0.01 11.81 0.39
CA GLY A 143 -1.26 12.45 0.72
C GLY A 143 -1.21 13.15 2.08
N ASP A 144 -2.38 13.46 2.59
CA ASP A 144 -2.59 14.10 3.90
C ASP A 144 -3.70 13.34 4.62
N SER A 145 -3.31 12.41 5.49
CA SER A 145 -4.24 11.53 6.22
C SER A 145 -5.15 12.29 7.19
N ASP A 146 -4.73 13.47 7.67
CA ASP A 146 -5.54 14.29 8.57
C ASP A 146 -6.81 14.85 7.89
N LYS A 147 -6.81 14.87 6.56
CA LYS A 147 -7.95 15.34 5.76
C LYS A 147 -8.94 14.26 5.35
N LEU A 148 -8.61 13.00 5.61
CA LEU A 148 -9.47 11.87 5.23
C LEU A 148 -10.80 11.88 5.96
N LYS A 149 -11.84 11.48 5.25
CA LYS A 149 -13.21 11.40 5.79
C LYS A 149 -13.78 10.00 5.57
N PRO A 150 -14.55 9.47 6.53
CA PRO A 150 -15.31 8.25 6.32
C PRO A 150 -16.19 8.36 5.07
N GLY A 151 -16.20 7.30 4.26
CA GLY A 151 -16.89 7.24 2.97
C GLY A 151 -16.03 7.58 1.76
N GLU A 152 -14.82 8.13 1.91
CA GLU A 152 -13.90 8.34 0.80
C GLU A 152 -13.38 7.01 0.26
N TRP A 153 -13.35 6.88 -1.07
CA TRP A 153 -12.79 5.70 -1.73
C TRP A 153 -11.28 5.62 -1.57
N VAL A 154 -10.82 4.40 -1.32
CA VAL A 154 -9.40 4.08 -1.24
C VAL A 154 -9.08 2.80 -2.02
N ILE A 155 -7.82 2.69 -2.44
CA ILE A 155 -7.28 1.57 -3.18
C ILE A 155 -6.07 1.06 -2.43
N ALA A 156 -6.11 -0.18 -1.97
CA ALA A 156 -4.95 -0.84 -1.39
C ALA A 156 -4.19 -1.59 -2.47
N ILE A 157 -2.88 -1.40 -2.50
CA ILE A 157 -1.95 -2.05 -3.43
C ILE A 157 -0.87 -2.74 -2.62
N GLY A 158 -0.70 -4.03 -2.87
CA GLY A 158 0.32 -4.85 -2.23
C GLY A 158 0.73 -6.02 -3.10
N SER A 159 1.61 -6.85 -2.58
CA SER A 159 2.14 -8.04 -3.25
C SER A 159 1.85 -9.29 -2.42
N PRO A 160 0.57 -9.72 -2.31
CA PRO A 160 0.20 -10.90 -1.56
C PRO A 160 0.70 -12.16 -2.25
N PHE A 161 1.01 -13.21 -1.45
CA PHE A 161 1.28 -14.58 -1.91
C PHE A 161 2.52 -14.80 -2.82
N GLY A 162 3.50 -13.85 -2.89
CA GLY A 162 4.76 -14.04 -3.59
C GLY A 162 4.73 -13.68 -5.08
N ILE A 163 5.81 -13.99 -5.78
CA ILE A 163 6.16 -13.52 -7.13
C ILE A 163 5.04 -13.73 -8.18
N ASN A 164 4.15 -14.71 -8.00
CA ASN A 164 3.10 -15.03 -8.98
C ASN A 164 1.82 -14.20 -8.84
N LEU A 165 1.65 -13.41 -7.75
CA LEU A 165 0.49 -12.58 -7.48
C LEU A 165 0.88 -11.14 -7.13
N ASN A 166 1.99 -10.68 -7.70
CA ASN A 166 2.50 -9.33 -7.51
C ASN A 166 1.44 -8.28 -7.86
N HIS A 167 1.44 -7.18 -7.11
CA HIS A 167 0.65 -5.99 -7.40
C HIS A 167 -0.86 -6.23 -7.43
N THR A 168 -1.35 -6.91 -6.38
CA THR A 168 -2.80 -7.06 -6.16
C THR A 168 -3.40 -5.71 -5.75
N VAL A 169 -4.47 -5.34 -6.43
CA VAL A 169 -5.23 -4.10 -6.20
C VAL A 169 -6.58 -4.46 -5.64
N THR A 170 -6.92 -3.87 -4.49
CA THR A 170 -8.25 -3.96 -3.90
C THR A 170 -8.79 -2.57 -3.63
N ALA A 171 -10.12 -2.41 -3.58
CA ALA A 171 -10.76 -1.13 -3.34
C ALA A 171 -11.77 -1.24 -2.20
N GLY A 172 -11.96 -0.14 -1.50
CA GLY A 172 -12.92 0.01 -0.42
C GLY A 172 -13.10 1.48 -0.06
N ILE A 173 -13.66 1.74 1.11
CA ILE A 173 -13.84 3.08 1.63
C ILE A 173 -13.17 3.25 3.00
N ILE A 174 -12.86 4.47 3.35
CA ILE A 174 -12.50 4.83 4.72
C ILE A 174 -13.73 4.60 5.60
N SER A 175 -13.60 3.70 6.58
CA SER A 175 -14.66 3.40 7.55
C SER A 175 -14.59 4.31 8.77
N ALA A 176 -13.37 4.64 9.21
CA ALA A 176 -13.09 5.58 10.31
C ALA A 176 -11.63 6.04 10.28
N THR A 177 -11.33 7.12 10.99
CA THR A 177 -9.97 7.63 11.24
C THR A 177 -9.74 7.75 12.76
N GLY A 178 -8.48 7.89 13.18
CA GLY A 178 -8.14 8.11 14.59
C GLY A 178 -8.39 6.89 15.49
N ARG A 179 -8.22 5.66 14.98
CA ARG A 179 -8.37 4.44 15.79
C ARG A 179 -7.10 4.20 16.61
N SER A 180 -7.25 4.23 17.92
CA SER A 180 -6.20 3.94 18.90
C SER A 180 -6.60 2.74 19.77
N ASP A 181 -5.62 2.17 20.49
CA ASP A 181 -5.79 1.01 21.39
C ASP A 181 -6.37 -0.24 20.69
N VAL A 182 -6.07 -0.41 19.40
CA VAL A 182 -6.58 -1.53 18.59
C VAL A 182 -5.74 -2.79 18.80
N ILE A 183 -4.39 -2.65 18.80
CA ILE A 183 -3.45 -3.76 18.94
C ILE A 183 -2.89 -3.77 20.36
N SER A 184 -2.41 -2.66 20.85
CA SER A 184 -1.82 -2.54 22.18
C SER A 184 -1.77 -1.10 22.67
N ALA A 185 -2.20 -0.85 23.90
CA ALA A 185 -2.07 0.44 24.56
C ALA A 185 -0.61 0.94 24.71
N ARG A 186 0.39 0.12 24.33
CA ARG A 186 1.81 0.47 24.35
C ARG A 186 2.33 0.97 23.01
N ASN A 187 1.55 0.80 21.94
CA ASN A 187 1.90 1.22 20.58
C ASN A 187 1.44 2.65 20.34
N PHE A 188 2.14 3.34 19.44
CA PHE A 188 1.67 4.60 18.90
C PHE A 188 0.71 4.28 17.74
N GLU A 189 -0.59 4.41 18.01
CA GLU A 189 -1.64 4.04 17.09
C GLU A 189 -2.49 5.26 16.75
N ASP A 190 -2.66 5.51 15.47
CA ASP A 190 -3.62 6.46 14.88
C ASP A 190 -4.06 5.87 13.53
N PHE A 191 -4.76 4.72 13.61
CA PHE A 191 -5.07 3.94 12.43
C PHE A 191 -6.23 4.50 11.62
N ILE A 192 -6.09 4.37 10.31
CA ILE A 192 -7.16 4.51 9.33
C ILE A 192 -7.84 3.15 9.19
N GLN A 193 -9.13 3.07 9.50
CA GLN A 193 -9.94 1.89 9.26
C GLN A 193 -10.56 1.95 7.86
N HIS A 194 -10.44 0.88 7.09
CA HIS A 194 -11.03 0.74 5.76
C HIS A 194 -11.54 -0.69 5.53
N ASP A 195 -12.36 -0.88 4.50
CA ASP A 195 -12.93 -2.19 4.12
C ASP A 195 -12.37 -2.75 2.80
N ALA A 196 -11.34 -2.11 2.22
CA ALA A 196 -10.58 -2.72 1.14
C ALA A 196 -9.97 -4.04 1.62
N ALA A 197 -10.09 -5.10 0.82
CA ALA A 197 -9.62 -6.43 1.20
C ALA A 197 -8.10 -6.45 1.41
N ILE A 198 -7.67 -6.89 2.59
CA ILE A 198 -6.27 -7.10 2.94
C ILE A 198 -6.02 -8.60 3.12
N ASN A 199 -4.96 -9.07 2.49
CA ASN A 199 -4.53 -10.46 2.54
C ASN A 199 -3.07 -10.53 3.00
N PRO A 200 -2.59 -11.68 3.51
CA PRO A 200 -1.18 -11.88 3.81
C PRO A 200 -0.28 -11.53 2.63
N GLY A 201 0.76 -10.74 2.90
CA GLY A 201 1.65 -10.18 1.87
C GLY A 201 1.34 -8.72 1.50
N ASN A 202 0.14 -8.19 1.79
CA ASN A 202 -0.15 -6.76 1.63
C ASN A 202 0.52 -5.90 2.72
N SER A 203 0.99 -6.50 3.82
CA SER A 203 1.71 -5.80 4.90
C SER A 203 2.84 -4.94 4.34
N GLY A 204 2.85 -3.65 4.67
CA GLY A 204 3.79 -2.66 4.17
C GLY A 204 3.45 -2.08 2.79
N GLY A 205 2.37 -2.53 2.14
CA GLY A 205 1.85 -1.95 0.91
C GLY A 205 1.21 -0.58 1.11
N GLY A 206 0.77 0.04 0.01
CA GLY A 206 0.20 1.38 0.02
C GLY A 206 -1.33 1.39 0.04
N LEU A 207 -1.90 2.34 0.79
CA LEU A 207 -3.30 2.72 0.71
C LEU A 207 -3.41 4.07 0.00
N PHE A 208 -4.02 4.09 -1.17
CA PHE A 208 -4.06 5.26 -2.06
C PHE A 208 -5.46 5.86 -2.09
N ASN A 209 -5.54 7.19 -2.10
CA ASN A 209 -6.78 7.89 -2.41
C ASN A 209 -7.05 7.91 -3.93
N LEU A 210 -8.21 8.45 -4.37
CA LEU A 210 -8.55 8.54 -5.79
C LEU A 210 -7.71 9.52 -6.59
N ASP A 211 -6.86 10.33 -5.95
CA ASP A 211 -5.86 11.16 -6.64
C ASP A 211 -4.54 10.42 -6.87
N GLY A 212 -4.41 9.18 -6.38
CA GLY A 212 -3.22 8.36 -6.48
C GLY A 212 -2.14 8.73 -5.46
N LYS A 213 -2.51 9.37 -4.36
CA LYS A 213 -1.62 9.72 -3.25
C LYS A 213 -1.72 8.69 -2.13
N LEU A 214 -0.55 8.40 -1.51
CA LEU A 214 -0.42 7.50 -0.35
C LEU A 214 -0.96 8.14 0.91
#